data_dd1ba86e9c792b48c07ffa579bed151f
#
_entry.id   dd1ba86e9c792b48c07ffa579bed151f
#
_cell.length_a   1.000
_cell.length_b   1.000
_cell.length_c   1.000
_cell.angle_alpha   90.00
_cell.angle_beta   90.00
_cell.angle_gamma   90.00
#
_symmetry.space_group_name_H-M   'P 1'
#
loop_
_entity.id
_entity.type
_entity.pdbx_description
1 polymer ?
#
loop_
_entity_poly.entity_id
_entity_poly.type
_entity_poly.pdbx_seq_one_letter_code
_entity_poly.pdbx_strand_id
1 'polypeptide(L)'
;MRKPYLNPRIFQQRRQKLASLIPGAAVVLPAWPEAIRNHDGHFPYRQESSLLYLAGFDEPGACLVFRPGMKPETVMFVRPKNVERETWDGFRYGVDGAKQEFGFDEVYSIDEFEKVAPTLLKDCQKVYYSLYRNRETQ
;
A
#
# COMPACT_ATOMS: atom_id res chain seq x y z
N MET A 1 9.55 -12.39 -12.38
CA MET A 1 8.71 -11.51 -11.53
C MET A 1 8.92 -10.06 -11.92
N ARG A 2 7.83 -9.29 -11.93
CA ARG A 2 7.90 -7.87 -12.25
C ARG A 2 8.66 -7.10 -11.17
N LYS A 3 9.54 -6.21 -11.57
CA LYS A 3 10.32 -5.39 -10.66
C LYS A 3 9.62 -4.06 -10.38
N PRO A 4 9.88 -3.45 -9.21
CA PRO A 4 9.43 -2.08 -8.97
C PRO A 4 9.99 -1.13 -10.03
N TYR A 5 9.24 -0.08 -10.34
CA TYR A 5 9.67 0.86 -11.38
C TYR A 5 10.85 1.73 -10.94
N LEU A 6 11.08 1.85 -9.65
CA LEU A 6 12.25 2.52 -9.09
C LEU A 6 12.89 1.63 -8.03
N ASN A 7 14.16 1.91 -7.71
CA ASN A 7 14.85 1.19 -6.66
C ASN A 7 14.12 1.39 -5.32
N PRO A 8 13.76 0.31 -4.60
CA PRO A 8 13.05 0.42 -3.33
C PRO A 8 13.76 1.29 -2.28
N ARG A 9 15.06 1.46 -2.37
CA ARG A 9 15.80 2.32 -1.46
C ARG A 9 15.34 3.78 -1.53
N ILE A 10 14.89 4.23 -2.69
CA ILE A 10 14.38 5.60 -2.86
C ILE A 10 13.16 5.80 -1.95
N PHE A 11 12.27 4.81 -1.92
CA PHE A 11 11.06 4.87 -1.11
C PHE A 11 11.38 4.78 0.38
N GLN A 12 12.36 3.96 0.75
CA GLN A 12 12.84 3.90 2.12
C GLN A 12 13.35 5.26 2.59
N GLN A 13 14.13 5.94 1.76
CA GLN A 13 14.64 7.26 2.09
C GLN A 13 13.53 8.28 2.27
N ARG A 14 12.51 8.22 1.42
CA ARG A 14 11.35 9.10 1.54
C ARG A 14 10.58 8.87 2.83
N ARG A 15 10.41 7.60 3.21
CA ARG A 15 9.75 7.26 4.48
C ARG A 15 10.57 7.74 5.67
N GLN A 16 11.88 7.59 5.63
CA GLN A 16 12.75 8.04 6.72
C GLN A 16 12.69 9.56 6.89
N LYS A 17 12.62 10.28 5.79
CA LYS A 17 12.46 11.73 5.86
C LYS A 17 11.13 12.12 6.49
N LEU A 18 10.06 11.44 6.12
CA LEU A 18 8.75 11.67 6.74
C LEU A 18 8.78 11.31 8.22
N ALA A 19 9.44 10.22 8.58
CA ALA A 19 9.53 9.76 9.97
C ALA A 19 10.07 10.84 10.90
N SER A 20 11.04 11.62 10.42
CA SER A 20 11.63 12.69 11.22
C SER A 20 10.65 13.83 11.51
N LEU A 21 9.58 13.95 10.72
CA LEU A 21 8.60 15.02 10.84
C LEU A 21 7.38 14.64 11.69
N ILE A 22 7.15 13.34 11.92
CA ILE A 22 5.93 12.89 12.60
C ILE A 22 6.24 11.87 13.69
N PRO A 23 7.10 12.21 14.68
CA PRO A 23 7.41 11.26 15.75
C PRO A 23 6.17 10.86 16.53
N GLY A 24 6.05 9.58 16.86
CA GLY A 24 4.90 9.06 17.61
C GLY A 24 3.62 8.89 16.82
N ALA A 25 3.63 9.27 15.55
CA ALA A 25 2.44 9.16 14.70
C ALA A 25 2.57 8.00 13.73
N ALA A 26 1.43 7.51 13.23
CA ALA A 26 1.37 6.54 12.16
C ALA A 26 0.68 7.18 10.95
N VAL A 27 0.96 6.64 9.77
CA VAL A 27 0.32 7.06 8.53
C VAL A 27 -0.38 5.86 7.91
N VAL A 28 -1.65 6.02 7.55
CA VAL A 28 -2.43 4.98 6.89
C VAL A 28 -2.85 5.51 5.52
N LEU A 29 -2.37 4.87 4.47
CA LEU A 29 -2.63 5.29 3.09
C LEU A 29 -3.24 4.14 2.30
N PRO A 30 -4.56 4.13 2.12
CA PRO A 30 -5.18 3.12 1.26
C PRO A 30 -4.97 3.46 -0.21
N ALA A 31 -4.85 2.41 -1.02
CA ALA A 31 -4.78 2.56 -2.47
C ALA A 31 -6.14 2.98 -3.01
N TRP A 32 -6.10 3.74 -4.12
CA TRP A 32 -7.33 4.00 -4.84
C TRP A 32 -7.83 2.70 -5.47
N PRO A 33 -9.16 2.52 -5.53
CA PRO A 33 -9.71 1.37 -6.22
C PRO A 33 -9.49 1.47 -7.72
N GLU A 34 -9.56 0.32 -8.38
CA GLU A 34 -9.46 0.27 -9.82
C GLU A 34 -10.70 0.92 -10.45
N ALA A 35 -10.49 1.84 -11.38
CA ALA A 35 -11.58 2.49 -12.09
C ALA A 35 -12.05 1.59 -13.25
N ILE A 36 -13.35 1.36 -13.33
CA ILE A 36 -13.94 0.57 -14.42
C ILE A 36 -14.47 1.53 -15.47
N ARG A 37 -14.04 1.29 -16.71
CA ARG A 37 -14.46 2.07 -17.86
C ARG A 37 -15.59 1.36 -18.60
N ASN A 38 -16.82 1.84 -18.43
CA ASN A 38 -17.99 1.31 -19.13
C ASN A 38 -18.03 -0.23 -19.11
N HIS A 39 -18.47 -0.86 -20.21
CA HIS A 39 -18.69 -2.31 -20.25
C HIS A 39 -17.46 -3.15 -20.58
N ASP A 40 -16.45 -2.57 -21.16
CA ASP A 40 -15.44 -3.34 -21.88
C ASP A 40 -14.02 -3.25 -21.35
N GLY A 41 -13.79 -2.61 -20.22
CA GLY A 41 -12.43 -2.55 -19.76
C GLY A 41 -12.21 -1.57 -18.64
N HIS A 42 -10.99 -1.57 -18.18
CA HIS A 42 -10.55 -0.70 -17.09
C HIS A 42 -9.70 0.41 -17.67
N PHE A 43 -9.76 1.59 -17.05
CA PHE A 43 -8.74 2.59 -17.29
C PHE A 43 -7.40 2.03 -16.79
N PRO A 44 -6.27 2.41 -17.41
CA PRO A 44 -4.99 2.07 -16.83
C PRO A 44 -4.96 2.50 -15.37
N TYR A 45 -4.57 1.59 -14.49
CA TYR A 45 -4.60 1.90 -13.05
C TYR A 45 -3.56 2.95 -12.72
N ARG A 46 -3.99 3.95 -11.95
CA ARG A 46 -3.09 4.95 -11.40
C ARG A 46 -3.22 4.93 -9.89
N GLN A 47 -2.09 4.72 -9.21
CA GLN A 47 -2.06 4.65 -7.77
C GLN A 47 -2.29 6.02 -7.14
N GLU A 48 -2.80 6.02 -5.91
CA GLU A 48 -2.89 7.22 -5.09
C GLU A 48 -1.47 7.80 -4.92
N SER A 49 -1.34 9.11 -5.10
CA SER A 49 -0.03 9.76 -5.20
C SER A 49 0.84 9.60 -3.96
N SER A 50 0.27 9.71 -2.77
CA SER A 50 1.05 9.60 -1.53
C SER A 50 1.54 8.18 -1.31
N LEU A 51 0.69 7.20 -1.59
CA LEU A 51 1.08 5.80 -1.48
C LEU A 51 2.20 5.47 -2.48
N LEU A 52 2.05 5.92 -3.70
CA LEU A 52 3.07 5.69 -4.74
C LEU A 52 4.38 6.36 -4.35
N TYR A 53 4.33 7.59 -3.83
CA TYR A 53 5.52 8.33 -3.42
C TYR A 53 6.28 7.64 -2.28
N LEU A 54 5.56 7.14 -1.28
CA LEU A 54 6.18 6.58 -0.08
C LEU A 54 6.50 5.09 -0.18
N ALA A 55 5.76 4.33 -0.98
CA ALA A 55 5.93 2.88 -1.05
C ALA A 55 6.35 2.39 -2.43
N GLY A 56 6.03 3.12 -3.46
CA GLY A 56 6.33 2.70 -4.83
C GLY A 56 5.48 1.53 -5.32
N PHE A 57 4.44 1.19 -4.60
CA PHE A 57 3.60 0.04 -4.90
C PHE A 57 2.40 0.50 -5.72
N ASP A 58 2.24 -0.05 -6.92
CA ASP A 58 1.29 0.45 -7.90
C ASP A 58 0.09 -0.45 -8.17
N GLU A 59 -0.24 -1.35 -7.24
CA GLU A 59 -1.41 -2.21 -7.39
C GLU A 59 -2.59 -1.70 -6.57
N PRO A 60 -3.83 -1.92 -7.07
CA PRO A 60 -5.03 -1.59 -6.29
C PRO A 60 -5.23 -2.58 -5.15
N GLY A 61 -6.22 -2.29 -4.29
CA GLY A 61 -6.55 -3.19 -3.20
C GLY A 61 -5.45 -3.30 -2.16
N ALA A 62 -4.73 -2.21 -1.91
CA ALA A 62 -3.60 -2.20 -1.01
C ALA A 62 -3.73 -1.09 0.02
N CYS A 63 -2.96 -1.19 1.10
CA CYS A 63 -2.91 -0.14 2.12
C CYS A 63 -1.55 -0.15 2.80
N LEU A 64 -0.97 1.03 2.95
CA LEU A 64 0.27 1.21 3.68
C LEU A 64 -0.04 1.65 5.12
N VAL A 65 0.60 0.99 6.08
CA VAL A 65 0.62 1.45 7.47
C VAL A 65 2.07 1.68 7.84
N PHE A 66 2.43 2.95 8.02
CA PHE A 66 3.79 3.36 8.34
C PHE A 66 3.83 3.88 9.77
N ARG A 67 4.67 3.26 10.61
CA ARG A 67 4.75 3.55 12.04
C ARG A 67 6.18 3.93 12.42
N PRO A 68 6.58 5.20 12.23
CA PRO A 68 7.97 5.62 12.50
C PRO A 68 8.45 5.24 13.89
N GLY A 69 9.61 4.60 13.95
CA GLY A 69 10.24 4.22 15.23
C GLY A 69 9.69 2.97 15.88
N MET A 70 8.67 2.36 15.32
CA MET A 70 8.09 1.13 15.85
C MET A 70 8.52 -0.08 15.01
N LYS A 71 8.28 -1.28 15.51
CA LYS A 71 8.60 -2.52 14.80
C LYS A 71 7.36 -3.39 14.71
N PRO A 72 6.96 -3.83 13.52
CA PRO A 72 7.46 -3.41 12.22
C PRO A 72 7.12 -1.96 11.93
N GLU A 73 7.99 -1.25 11.21
CA GLU A 73 7.79 0.15 10.89
C GLU A 73 6.93 0.32 9.64
N THR A 74 7.26 -0.38 8.57
CA THR A 74 6.57 -0.30 7.31
C THR A 74 5.79 -1.58 7.07
N VAL A 75 4.48 -1.50 7.12
CA VAL A 75 3.59 -2.65 6.93
C VAL A 75 2.72 -2.38 5.71
N MET A 76 2.68 -3.36 4.82
CA MET A 76 1.89 -3.25 3.60
C MET A 76 0.83 -4.33 3.56
N PHE A 77 -0.38 -3.96 3.16
CA PHE A 77 -1.46 -4.90 2.90
C PHE A 77 -1.68 -4.93 1.40
N VAL A 78 -1.69 -6.12 0.81
CA VAL A 78 -1.76 -6.27 -0.64
C VAL A 78 -2.76 -7.38 -1.00
N ARG A 79 -3.17 -7.38 -2.27
CA ARG A 79 -4.01 -8.46 -2.79
C ARG A 79 -3.24 -9.78 -2.70
N PRO A 80 -3.89 -10.85 -2.24
CA PRO A 80 -3.23 -12.16 -2.22
C PRO A 80 -2.98 -12.65 -3.64
N LYS A 81 -1.94 -13.48 -3.78
CA LYS A 81 -1.61 -14.08 -5.07
C LYS A 81 -2.73 -14.99 -5.52
N ASN A 82 -3.13 -14.86 -6.79
CA ASN A 82 -4.19 -15.68 -7.36
C ASN A 82 -3.88 -15.90 -8.84
N VAL A 83 -3.34 -17.07 -9.14
CA VAL A 83 -2.88 -17.39 -10.49
C VAL A 83 -4.02 -17.38 -11.50
N GLU A 84 -5.20 -17.85 -11.10
CA GLU A 84 -6.36 -17.86 -12.00
C GLU A 84 -6.80 -16.44 -12.36
N ARG A 85 -6.86 -15.57 -11.37
CA ARG A 85 -7.24 -14.18 -11.60
C ARG A 85 -6.21 -13.44 -12.45
N GLU A 86 -4.94 -13.77 -12.29
CA GLU A 86 -3.88 -13.10 -13.06
C GLU A 86 -3.98 -13.38 -14.56
N THR A 87 -4.58 -14.50 -14.92
CA THR A 87 -4.83 -14.81 -16.33
C THR A 87 -5.75 -13.77 -16.98
N TRP A 88 -6.68 -13.24 -16.20
CA TRP A 88 -7.69 -12.29 -16.68
C TRP A 88 -7.36 -10.84 -16.34
N ASP A 89 -6.84 -10.61 -15.12
CA ASP A 89 -6.67 -9.25 -14.56
C ASP A 89 -5.23 -8.76 -14.58
N GLY A 90 -4.29 -9.62 -14.95
CA GLY A 90 -2.88 -9.27 -14.96
C GLY A 90 -2.15 -9.64 -13.69
N PHE A 91 -0.86 -9.36 -13.67
CA PHE A 91 0.07 -9.78 -12.63
C PHE A 91 -0.28 -9.18 -11.26
N ARG A 92 -0.07 -9.98 -10.21
CA ARG A 92 -0.12 -9.53 -8.82
C ARG A 92 1.15 -9.96 -8.11
N TYR A 93 1.72 -9.05 -7.31
CA TYR A 93 2.89 -9.41 -6.51
C TYR A 93 2.54 -10.46 -5.45
N GLY A 94 1.37 -10.34 -4.81
CA GLY A 94 1.04 -11.16 -3.66
C GLY A 94 1.85 -10.75 -2.44
N VAL A 95 1.62 -11.44 -1.32
CA VAL A 95 2.29 -11.13 -0.05
C VAL A 95 3.80 -11.35 -0.15
N ASP A 96 4.21 -12.54 -0.61
CA ASP A 96 5.64 -12.87 -0.68
C ASP A 96 6.37 -12.03 -1.70
N GLY A 97 5.77 -11.82 -2.87
CA GLY A 97 6.38 -11.00 -3.91
C GLY A 97 6.56 -9.56 -3.50
N ALA A 98 5.57 -8.99 -2.86
CA ALA A 98 5.66 -7.60 -2.40
C ALA A 98 6.76 -7.44 -1.35
N LYS A 99 6.86 -8.39 -0.42
CA LYS A 99 7.89 -8.34 0.60
C LYS A 99 9.28 -8.47 -0.01
N GLN A 100 9.44 -9.41 -0.92
CA GLN A 100 10.73 -9.68 -1.56
C GLN A 100 11.20 -8.51 -2.44
N GLU A 101 10.31 -7.96 -3.26
CA GLU A 101 10.70 -6.96 -4.25
C GLU A 101 10.79 -5.53 -3.67
N PHE A 102 10.00 -5.21 -2.67
CA PHE A 102 9.94 -3.86 -2.12
C PHE A 102 10.65 -3.71 -0.77
N GLY A 103 10.93 -4.80 -0.08
CA GLY A 103 11.64 -4.74 1.19
C GLY A 103 10.83 -4.13 2.33
N PHE A 104 9.50 -4.24 2.30
CA PHE A 104 8.67 -3.83 3.43
C PHE A 104 8.96 -4.72 4.64
N ASP A 105 8.83 -4.15 5.83
CA ASP A 105 9.12 -4.93 7.06
C ASP A 105 8.15 -6.09 7.23
N GLU A 106 6.86 -5.87 6.99
CA GLU A 106 5.85 -6.91 6.98
C GLU A 106 4.85 -6.68 5.87
N VAL A 107 4.33 -7.77 5.31
CA VAL A 107 3.30 -7.72 4.28
C VAL A 107 2.21 -8.73 4.65
N TYR A 108 0.97 -8.29 4.60
CA TYR A 108 -0.20 -9.12 4.86
C TYR A 108 -1.16 -9.07 3.69
N SER A 109 -2.03 -10.07 3.59
CA SER A 109 -3.16 -9.99 2.67
C SER A 109 -4.08 -8.86 3.09
N ILE A 110 -4.64 -8.12 2.14
CA ILE A 110 -5.61 -7.06 2.43
C ILE A 110 -6.84 -7.62 3.15
N ASP A 111 -7.12 -8.89 2.98
CA ASP A 111 -8.22 -9.56 3.67
C ASP A 111 -8.04 -9.59 5.18
N GLU A 112 -6.81 -9.42 5.65
CA GLU A 112 -6.49 -9.41 7.08
C GLU A 112 -6.45 -8.00 7.67
N PHE A 113 -6.74 -6.98 6.87
CA PHE A 113 -6.60 -5.59 7.30
C PHE A 113 -7.38 -5.28 8.57
N GLU A 114 -8.65 -5.67 8.62
CA GLU A 114 -9.52 -5.38 9.77
C GLU A 114 -9.05 -6.07 11.04
N LYS A 115 -8.35 -7.20 10.89
CA LYS A 115 -7.81 -7.96 12.02
C LYS A 115 -6.47 -7.39 12.50
N VAL A 116 -5.59 -7.05 11.58
CA VAL A 116 -4.21 -6.67 11.90
C VAL A 116 -4.02 -5.18 12.16
N ALA A 117 -4.66 -4.32 11.38
CA ALA A 117 -4.45 -2.89 11.48
C ALA A 117 -4.72 -2.31 12.87
N PRO A 118 -5.81 -2.70 13.56
CA PRO A 118 -6.04 -2.19 14.92
C PRO A 118 -4.89 -2.51 15.88
N THR A 119 -4.28 -3.68 15.75
CA THR A 119 -3.15 -4.06 16.62
C THR A 119 -1.91 -3.22 16.34
N LEU A 120 -1.76 -2.77 15.10
CA LEU A 120 -0.63 -1.92 14.72
C LEU A 120 -0.81 -0.48 15.20
N LEU A 121 -2.03 0.00 15.26
CA LEU A 121 -2.33 1.40 15.52
C LEU A 121 -2.61 1.71 16.99
N LYS A 122 -2.85 0.70 17.82
CA LYS A 122 -3.28 0.91 19.21
C LYS A 122 -2.27 1.68 20.06
N ASP A 123 -0.99 1.56 19.75
CA ASP A 123 0.07 2.21 20.52
C ASP A 123 0.54 3.53 19.92
N CYS A 124 -0.09 3.96 18.83
CA CYS A 124 0.27 5.20 18.17
C CYS A 124 -0.49 6.36 18.81
N GLN A 125 0.24 7.46 19.05
CA GLN A 125 -0.36 8.65 19.66
C GLN A 125 -1.26 9.39 18.69
N LYS A 126 -0.94 9.36 17.42
CA LYS A 126 -1.67 10.06 16.38
C LYS A 126 -1.64 9.23 15.10
N VAL A 127 -2.72 9.26 14.35
CA VAL A 127 -2.80 8.57 13.06
C VAL A 127 -3.19 9.59 11.99
N TYR A 128 -2.35 9.70 10.97
CA TYR A 128 -2.68 10.47 9.78
C TYR A 128 -3.29 9.52 8.77
N TYR A 129 -4.43 9.89 8.25
CA TYR A 129 -5.20 9.07 7.35
C TYR A 129 -5.57 9.86 6.10
N SER A 130 -5.29 9.28 4.93
CA SER A 130 -5.68 9.89 3.68
C SER A 130 -7.09 9.46 3.33
N LEU A 131 -8.01 10.42 3.33
CA LEU A 131 -9.39 10.13 2.96
C LEU A 131 -9.51 10.08 1.45
N TYR A 132 -9.91 8.91 0.98
CA TYR A 132 -10.20 8.73 -0.43
C TYR A 132 -11.50 9.44 -0.80
N ARG A 133 -11.46 10.22 -1.88
CA ARG A 133 -12.64 10.86 -2.42
C ARG A 133 -13.07 10.15 -3.70
N ASN A 134 -14.29 9.68 -3.70
CA ASN A 134 -14.88 9.12 -4.90
C ASN A 134 -15.28 10.26 -5.83
N ARG A 135 -14.75 10.26 -7.04
CA ARG A 135 -15.06 11.32 -8.02
C ARG A 135 -16.54 11.43 -8.34
N GLU A 136 -17.27 10.34 -8.25
CA GLU A 136 -18.71 10.33 -8.53
C GLU A 136 -19.52 11.07 -7.48
N THR A 137 -18.97 11.25 -6.28
CA THR A 137 -19.66 11.92 -5.20
C THR A 137 -19.24 13.38 -5.05
N GLN A 138 -18.35 13.82 -5.89
CA GLN A 138 -17.96 15.22 -5.92
C GLN A 138 -18.87 15.98 -6.84
#